data_66a9b5ec0e26a2b68028e501a90b73c9
#
_entry.id   66a9b5ec0e26a2b68028e501a90b73c9
#
_cell.length_a   1.000
_cell.length_b   1.000
_cell.length_c   1.000
_cell.angle_alpha   90.00
_cell.angle_beta   90.00
_cell.angle_gamma   90.00
#
_symmetry.space_group_name_H-M   'P 1'
#
loop_
_entity.id
_entity.type
_entity.pdbx_description
1 polymer ?
#
loop_
_entity_poly.entity_id
_entity_poly.type
_entity_poly.pdbx_seq_one_letter_code
_entity_poly.pdbx_strand_id
1 'polypeptide(L)'
;EMVVKVKEPIPDEYKFLNSDLTLFTYLHLAGDPENAKKLIDTGVTGIAYETVTSSDGSMPLLAPMSTIAGQLAFVVGSYHLLKHNKGKGVMIGHMDDMDPRVVTVIGAGVAGTQSILKAIDNRALVKVVDSSQTKLDDLKSKYGTDNVEYILSTKDSIQVSVNESDLVIGSVYVVGKEAPKVVTKDMLSSMNPGTVMVDVSIDQGGCFETSKPTTHDSPTFLENEIVHYCVTNMPGAVPLTATEALNKVSLSYVVNLANNGIQNALDSDEHLRNGLNILDGRIVHPGVKEALE
;
A
#
# COMPACT_ATOMS: atom_id res chain seq x y z
N GLU A 1 -3.08 -18.92 24.09
CA GLU A 1 -2.25 -19.34 22.94
C GLU A 1 -2.12 -18.19 21.92
N MET A 2 -1.10 -18.26 21.03
CA MET A 2 -0.88 -17.24 20.00
C MET A 2 -0.66 -17.90 18.64
N VAL A 3 -1.33 -17.36 17.62
CA VAL A 3 -1.09 -17.68 16.20
C VAL A 3 -0.47 -16.47 15.52
N VAL A 4 0.65 -16.70 14.84
CA VAL A 4 1.35 -15.71 14.03
C VAL A 4 1.13 -16.04 12.56
N LYS A 5 0.63 -15.10 11.80
CA LYS A 5 0.34 -15.25 10.34
C LYS A 5 0.88 -14.07 9.56
N VAL A 6 0.73 -14.10 8.26
CA VAL A 6 1.01 -12.96 7.37
C VAL A 6 -0.28 -12.20 7.03
N LYS A 7 -1.32 -12.92 6.58
CA LYS A 7 -2.61 -12.33 6.16
C LYS A 7 -3.73 -12.71 7.12
N GLU A 8 -4.84 -12.00 7.00
CA GLU A 8 -6.09 -12.27 7.69
C GLU A 8 -6.52 -13.75 7.53
N PRO A 9 -7.30 -14.30 8.48
CA PRO A 9 -7.81 -15.67 8.38
C PRO A 9 -8.70 -15.86 7.15
N ILE A 10 -8.52 -17.00 6.50
CA ILE A 10 -9.41 -17.47 5.42
C ILE A 10 -10.64 -18.21 6.01
N PRO A 11 -11.75 -18.40 5.25
CA PRO A 11 -12.99 -18.98 5.77
C PRO A 11 -12.83 -20.27 6.58
N ASP A 12 -11.95 -21.19 6.14
CA ASP A 12 -11.73 -22.47 6.80
C ASP A 12 -10.96 -22.37 8.13
N GLU A 13 -10.32 -21.24 8.41
CA GLU A 13 -9.53 -21.01 9.62
C GLU A 13 -10.37 -20.47 10.78
N TYR A 14 -11.52 -19.80 10.50
CA TYR A 14 -12.37 -19.21 11.54
C TYR A 14 -12.82 -20.21 12.60
N LYS A 15 -13.04 -21.48 12.23
CA LYS A 15 -13.40 -22.57 13.15
C LYS A 15 -12.36 -22.86 14.25
N PHE A 16 -11.13 -22.39 14.09
CA PHE A 16 -10.05 -22.54 15.05
C PHE A 16 -9.88 -21.33 15.96
N LEU A 17 -10.54 -20.21 15.64
CA LEU A 17 -10.44 -18.98 16.41
C LEU A 17 -11.42 -19.03 17.59
N ASN A 18 -10.96 -18.54 18.74
CA ASN A 18 -11.76 -18.45 19.97
C ASN A 18 -11.17 -17.39 20.91
N SER A 19 -11.84 -17.12 22.04
CA SER A 19 -11.46 -16.10 23.01
C SER A 19 -10.12 -16.34 23.73
N ASP A 20 -9.60 -17.58 23.75
CA ASP A 20 -8.32 -17.91 24.38
C ASP A 20 -7.14 -17.74 23.43
N LEU A 21 -7.41 -17.36 22.18
CA LEU A 21 -6.41 -17.20 21.13
C LEU A 21 -6.08 -15.73 20.88
N THR A 22 -4.78 -15.44 20.77
CA THR A 22 -4.29 -14.18 20.22
C THR A 22 -3.83 -14.40 18.79
N LEU A 23 -4.33 -13.57 17.88
CA LEU A 23 -3.95 -13.54 16.48
C LEU A 23 -3.04 -12.33 16.22
N PHE A 24 -1.80 -12.56 15.79
CA PHE A 24 -0.83 -11.54 15.45
C PHE A 24 -0.50 -11.61 13.95
N THR A 25 -1.04 -10.69 13.15
CA THR A 25 -1.00 -10.72 11.68
C THR A 25 -1.44 -9.38 11.10
N TYR A 26 -1.39 -9.20 9.76
CA TYR A 26 -2.18 -8.14 9.10
C TYR A 26 -3.67 -8.50 9.18
N LEU A 27 -4.52 -7.56 9.55
CA LEU A 27 -5.96 -7.76 9.71
C LEU A 27 -6.80 -6.98 8.70
N HIS A 28 -6.35 -5.81 8.27
CA HIS A 28 -7.01 -4.92 7.29
C HIS A 28 -8.50 -4.62 7.59
N LEU A 29 -8.88 -4.57 8.87
CA LEU A 29 -10.29 -4.50 9.30
C LEU A 29 -11.05 -3.29 8.77
N ALA A 30 -10.38 -2.14 8.61
CA ALA A 30 -11.00 -0.92 8.10
C ALA A 30 -11.45 -1.04 6.64
N GLY A 31 -10.78 -1.89 5.85
CA GLY A 31 -11.10 -2.15 4.44
C GLY A 31 -12.05 -3.32 4.21
N ASP A 32 -12.35 -4.12 5.25
CA ASP A 32 -13.21 -5.31 5.14
C ASP A 32 -14.13 -5.45 6.37
N PRO A 33 -15.26 -4.71 6.40
CA PRO A 33 -16.24 -4.76 7.51
C PRO A 33 -16.84 -6.16 7.75
N GLU A 34 -16.96 -6.97 6.70
CA GLU A 34 -17.49 -8.34 6.82
C GLU A 34 -16.52 -9.25 7.57
N ASN A 35 -15.22 -9.17 7.23
CA ASN A 35 -14.16 -9.87 7.93
C ASN A 35 -14.03 -9.40 9.39
N ALA A 36 -14.10 -8.08 9.62
CA ALA A 36 -14.08 -7.50 10.96
C ALA A 36 -15.17 -8.10 11.85
N LYS A 37 -16.41 -8.17 11.34
CA LYS A 37 -17.54 -8.77 12.06
C LYS A 37 -17.30 -10.25 12.38
N LYS A 38 -16.83 -11.04 11.41
CA LYS A 38 -16.53 -12.47 11.61
C LYS A 38 -15.47 -12.66 12.71
N LEU A 39 -14.41 -11.84 12.72
CA LEU A 39 -13.38 -11.93 13.74
C LEU A 39 -13.90 -11.54 15.14
N ILE A 40 -14.70 -10.49 15.23
CA ILE A 40 -15.37 -10.09 16.48
C ILE A 40 -16.20 -11.24 17.05
N ASP A 41 -16.97 -11.93 16.20
CA ASP A 41 -17.86 -13.03 16.60
C ASP A 41 -17.09 -14.25 17.15
N THR A 42 -15.80 -14.42 16.82
CA THR A 42 -14.96 -15.50 17.38
C THR A 42 -14.47 -15.21 18.80
N GLY A 43 -14.49 -13.95 19.24
CA GLY A 43 -13.91 -13.49 20.50
C GLY A 43 -12.40 -13.45 20.53
N VAL A 44 -11.69 -13.69 19.42
CA VAL A 44 -10.21 -13.69 19.35
C VAL A 44 -9.64 -12.33 19.75
N THR A 45 -8.48 -12.33 20.43
CA THR A 45 -7.68 -11.11 20.59
C THR A 45 -6.89 -10.84 19.31
N GLY A 46 -7.13 -9.71 18.65
CA GLY A 46 -6.49 -9.36 17.38
C GLY A 46 -5.45 -8.25 17.53
N ILE A 47 -4.19 -8.55 17.26
CA ILE A 47 -3.09 -7.58 17.19
C ILE A 47 -2.68 -7.45 15.73
N ALA A 48 -2.93 -6.27 15.15
CA ALA A 48 -2.70 -5.99 13.73
C ALA A 48 -1.30 -5.43 13.49
N TYR A 49 -0.56 -6.02 12.57
CA TYR A 49 0.77 -5.52 12.19
C TYR A 49 0.74 -4.08 11.68
N GLU A 50 -0.26 -3.75 10.89
CA GLU A 50 -0.39 -2.45 10.23
C GLU A 50 -0.73 -1.28 11.15
N THR A 51 -1.05 -1.54 12.41
CA THR A 51 -1.32 -0.49 13.41
C THR A 51 -0.30 -0.45 14.54
N VAL A 52 0.68 -1.36 14.57
CA VAL A 52 1.86 -1.23 15.45
C VAL A 52 2.67 -0.02 15.01
N THR A 53 3.00 0.86 15.95
CA THR A 53 3.75 2.10 15.69
C THR A 53 5.16 2.03 16.26
N SER A 54 5.94 3.07 16.06
CA SER A 54 7.21 3.34 16.73
C SER A 54 7.26 4.79 17.21
N SER A 55 8.27 5.15 17.99
CA SER A 55 8.40 6.46 18.64
C SER A 55 8.46 7.64 17.65
N ASP A 56 8.86 7.41 16.42
CA ASP A 56 8.86 8.41 15.33
C ASP A 56 7.53 8.46 14.57
N GLY A 57 6.52 7.68 14.99
CA GLY A 57 5.21 7.60 14.35
C GLY A 57 5.20 6.69 13.10
N SER A 58 6.30 6.02 12.77
CA SER A 58 6.32 5.05 11.67
C SER A 58 5.61 3.74 12.06
N MET A 59 5.32 2.90 11.06
CA MET A 59 4.69 1.59 11.22
C MET A 59 5.69 0.50 10.84
N PRO A 60 6.51 0.04 11.81
CA PRO A 60 7.67 -0.81 11.54
C PRO A 60 7.33 -2.15 10.91
N LEU A 61 6.14 -2.71 11.20
CA LEU A 61 5.71 -3.99 10.64
C LEU A 61 5.05 -3.85 9.26
N LEU A 62 4.54 -2.65 8.91
CA LEU A 62 3.97 -2.35 7.60
C LEU A 62 5.04 -1.88 6.59
N ALA A 63 6.05 -1.15 7.05
CA ALA A 63 7.07 -0.52 6.22
C ALA A 63 7.79 -1.47 5.24
N PRO A 64 8.18 -2.72 5.60
CA PRO A 64 8.81 -3.64 4.66
C PRO A 64 7.91 -4.01 3.49
N MET A 65 6.62 -4.25 3.74
CA MET A 65 5.66 -4.58 2.68
C MET A 65 5.38 -3.37 1.79
N SER A 66 5.26 -2.18 2.36
CA SER A 66 5.15 -0.94 1.60
C SER A 66 6.38 -0.67 0.73
N THR A 67 7.59 -0.96 1.25
CA THR A 67 8.84 -0.85 0.49
C THR A 67 8.83 -1.79 -0.72
N ILE A 68 8.45 -3.04 -0.54
CA ILE A 68 8.38 -4.03 -1.62
C ILE A 68 7.29 -3.65 -2.62
N ALA A 69 6.09 -3.28 -2.15
CA ALA A 69 4.98 -2.89 -3.01
C ALA A 69 5.33 -1.68 -3.90
N GLY A 70 5.99 -0.65 -3.33
CA GLY A 70 6.42 0.51 -4.09
C GLY A 70 7.45 0.19 -5.18
N GLN A 71 8.43 -0.69 -4.90
CA GLN A 71 9.37 -1.14 -5.92
C GLN A 71 8.70 -1.98 -7.00
N LEU A 72 7.81 -2.89 -6.61
CA LEU A 72 7.04 -3.72 -7.54
C LEU A 72 6.11 -2.88 -8.41
N ALA A 73 5.50 -1.82 -7.88
CA ALA A 73 4.60 -0.96 -8.63
C ALA A 73 5.27 -0.38 -9.89
N PHE A 74 6.53 0.05 -9.77
CA PHE A 74 7.31 0.50 -10.91
C PHE A 74 7.63 -0.66 -11.88
N VAL A 75 8.03 -1.82 -11.36
CA VAL A 75 8.41 -2.99 -12.19
C VAL A 75 7.21 -3.49 -13.00
N VAL A 76 6.07 -3.75 -12.34
CA VAL A 76 4.86 -4.23 -13.02
C VAL A 76 4.27 -3.17 -13.94
N GLY A 77 4.29 -1.90 -13.53
CA GLY A 77 3.84 -0.79 -14.35
C GLY A 77 4.64 -0.69 -15.64
N SER A 78 5.96 -0.75 -15.56
CA SER A 78 6.86 -0.74 -16.72
C SER A 78 6.63 -1.96 -17.64
N TYR A 79 6.40 -3.14 -17.05
CA TYR A 79 6.09 -4.36 -17.81
C TYR A 79 4.77 -4.23 -18.59
N HIS A 80 3.74 -3.66 -17.95
CA HIS A 80 2.43 -3.50 -18.60
C HIS A 80 2.36 -2.35 -19.61
N LEU A 81 3.38 -1.48 -19.70
CA LEU A 81 3.52 -0.53 -20.82
C LEU A 81 3.84 -1.20 -22.16
N LEU A 82 4.31 -2.45 -22.14
CA LEU A 82 4.64 -3.19 -23.35
C LEU A 82 3.38 -3.45 -24.18
N LYS A 83 3.52 -3.39 -25.53
CA LYS A 83 2.38 -3.44 -26.46
C LYS A 83 1.53 -4.70 -26.34
N HIS A 84 2.15 -5.87 -26.13
CA HIS A 84 1.44 -7.14 -25.97
C HIS A 84 0.60 -7.22 -24.68
N ASN A 85 0.88 -6.35 -23.70
CA ASN A 85 0.10 -6.19 -22.48
C ASN A 85 -0.96 -5.07 -22.58
N LYS A 86 -1.29 -4.63 -23.80
CA LYS A 86 -2.23 -3.53 -24.11
C LYS A 86 -1.74 -2.14 -23.69
N GLY A 87 -0.49 -2.01 -23.24
CA GLY A 87 0.15 -0.72 -22.95
C GLY A 87 0.47 0.08 -24.22
N LYS A 88 0.98 1.30 -24.05
CA LYS A 88 1.38 2.22 -25.12
C LYS A 88 2.41 1.63 -26.09
N GLY A 89 3.18 0.60 -25.69
CA GLY A 89 4.32 0.09 -26.42
C GLY A 89 5.56 0.95 -26.26
N VAL A 90 5.76 1.49 -25.07
CA VAL A 90 6.90 2.32 -24.69
C VAL A 90 7.70 1.65 -23.57
N MET A 91 8.97 2.00 -23.45
CA MET A 91 9.86 1.51 -22.40
C MET A 91 10.33 2.71 -21.55
N ILE A 92 10.21 2.56 -20.24
CA ILE A 92 10.83 3.51 -19.31
C ILE A 92 12.32 3.16 -19.22
N GLY A 93 13.16 4.14 -19.52
CA GLY A 93 14.61 3.97 -19.51
C GLY A 93 15.27 5.08 -20.33
N HIS A 94 16.59 5.13 -20.22
CA HIS A 94 17.38 6.08 -21.01
C HIS A 94 17.60 5.56 -22.43
N MET A 95 17.30 6.39 -23.41
CA MET A 95 17.68 6.20 -24.80
C MET A 95 18.23 7.52 -25.33
N ASP A 96 19.38 7.46 -26.01
CA ASP A 96 19.98 8.66 -26.58
C ASP A 96 19.01 9.29 -27.60
N ASP A 97 18.96 10.61 -27.60
CA ASP A 97 18.11 11.43 -28.49
C ASP A 97 16.59 11.21 -28.39
N MET A 98 16.11 10.60 -27.28
CA MET A 98 14.68 10.45 -27.00
C MET A 98 14.30 11.13 -25.69
N ASP A 99 13.13 11.76 -25.70
CA ASP A 99 12.55 12.31 -24.46
C ASP A 99 12.28 11.21 -23.44
N PRO A 100 12.58 11.45 -22.15
CA PRO A 100 12.28 10.50 -21.10
C PRO A 100 10.78 10.28 -20.94
N ARG A 101 10.38 9.05 -20.55
CA ARG A 101 8.98 8.72 -20.27
C ARG A 101 8.56 9.28 -18.93
N VAL A 102 7.29 9.65 -18.85
CA VAL A 102 6.71 10.30 -17.68
C VAL A 102 6.13 9.28 -16.72
N VAL A 103 6.59 9.34 -15.48
CA VAL A 103 6.07 8.53 -14.36
C VAL A 103 5.52 9.46 -13.30
N THR A 104 4.21 9.42 -13.05
CA THR A 104 3.60 10.16 -11.95
C THR A 104 3.40 9.23 -10.75
N VAL A 105 3.87 9.65 -9.58
CA VAL A 105 3.63 8.97 -8.30
C VAL A 105 2.77 9.86 -7.42
N ILE A 106 1.57 9.39 -7.06
CA ILE A 106 0.62 10.09 -6.21
C ILE A 106 0.67 9.48 -4.81
N GLY A 107 1.13 10.26 -3.84
CA GLY A 107 1.44 9.83 -2.48
C GLY A 107 2.94 9.54 -2.30
N ALA A 108 3.60 10.35 -1.47
CA ALA A 108 5.03 10.28 -1.19
C ALA A 108 5.31 9.64 0.19
N GLY A 109 4.53 8.63 0.56
CA GLY A 109 4.76 7.76 1.72
C GLY A 109 5.87 6.75 1.46
N VAL A 110 5.96 5.70 2.29
CA VAL A 110 6.99 4.66 2.16
C VAL A 110 6.96 4.02 0.77
N ALA A 111 5.80 3.53 0.33
CA ALA A 111 5.66 2.88 -0.98
C ALA A 111 5.93 3.86 -2.13
N GLY A 112 5.32 5.05 -2.10
CA GLY A 112 5.52 6.05 -3.14
C GLY A 112 6.98 6.48 -3.28
N THR A 113 7.69 6.68 -2.18
CA THR A 113 9.13 7.00 -2.21
C THR A 113 9.94 5.90 -2.91
N GLN A 114 9.60 4.63 -2.71
CA GLN A 114 10.28 3.53 -3.41
C GLN A 114 9.99 3.51 -4.91
N SER A 115 8.76 3.83 -5.30
CA SER A 115 8.40 3.98 -6.72
C SER A 115 9.14 5.17 -7.37
N ILE A 116 9.22 6.30 -6.66
CA ILE A 116 9.97 7.49 -7.08
C ILE A 116 11.43 7.14 -7.32
N LEU A 117 12.09 6.48 -6.37
CA LEU A 117 13.49 6.06 -6.51
C LEU A 117 13.71 5.16 -7.71
N LYS A 118 12.84 4.16 -7.90
CA LYS A 118 12.93 3.29 -9.08
C LYS A 118 12.77 4.05 -10.39
N ALA A 119 11.88 5.03 -10.45
CA ALA A 119 11.67 5.85 -11.62
C ALA A 119 12.88 6.76 -11.91
N ILE A 120 13.47 7.37 -10.88
CA ILE A 120 14.72 8.16 -10.97
C ILE A 120 15.88 7.30 -11.46
N ASP A 121 16.08 6.12 -10.85
CA ASP A 121 17.14 5.18 -11.23
C ASP A 121 17.05 4.75 -12.71
N ASN A 122 15.82 4.70 -13.24
CA ASN A 122 15.54 4.41 -14.65
C ASN A 122 15.47 5.66 -15.53
N ARG A 123 15.89 6.82 -15.01
CA ARG A 123 15.95 8.10 -15.75
C ARG A 123 14.62 8.52 -16.40
N ALA A 124 13.50 8.24 -15.74
CA ALA A 124 12.21 8.76 -16.11
C ALA A 124 12.11 10.26 -15.78
N LEU A 125 11.19 10.97 -16.43
CA LEU A 125 10.68 12.24 -15.93
C LEU A 125 9.66 11.92 -14.83
N VAL A 126 9.99 12.25 -13.59
CA VAL A 126 9.20 11.84 -12.43
C VAL A 126 8.37 13.01 -11.91
N LYS A 127 7.06 12.83 -11.81
CA LYS A 127 6.14 13.77 -11.16
C LYS A 127 5.74 13.21 -9.80
N VAL A 128 6.17 13.86 -8.73
CA VAL A 128 5.87 13.51 -7.35
C VAL A 128 4.72 14.37 -6.85
N VAL A 129 3.57 13.76 -6.59
CA VAL A 129 2.36 14.47 -6.13
C VAL A 129 2.04 14.06 -4.70
N ASP A 130 2.04 14.99 -3.74
CA ASP A 130 1.63 14.75 -2.35
C ASP A 130 0.89 15.95 -1.77
N SER A 131 0.03 15.72 -0.79
CA SER A 131 -0.71 16.77 -0.08
C SER A 131 0.15 17.54 0.94
N SER A 132 1.31 17.01 1.32
CA SER A 132 2.24 17.59 2.29
C SER A 132 3.39 18.31 1.61
N GLN A 133 3.39 19.64 1.68
CA GLN A 133 4.50 20.45 1.18
C GLN A 133 5.83 20.08 1.87
N THR A 134 5.80 19.82 3.17
CA THR A 134 7.00 19.42 3.93
C THR A 134 7.64 18.14 3.37
N LYS A 135 6.82 17.11 3.06
CA LYS A 135 7.35 15.88 2.45
C LYS A 135 7.95 16.14 1.06
N LEU A 136 7.30 16.99 0.27
CA LEU A 136 7.81 17.37 -1.06
C LEU A 136 9.17 18.07 -0.94
N ASP A 137 9.31 19.01 0.00
CA ASP A 137 10.56 19.73 0.25
C ASP A 137 11.67 18.81 0.75
N ASP A 138 11.36 17.87 1.65
CA ASP A 138 12.29 16.85 2.14
C ASP A 138 12.79 15.95 1.01
N LEU A 139 11.88 15.46 0.15
CA LEU A 139 12.26 14.64 -1.00
C LEU A 139 13.07 15.43 -2.02
N LYS A 140 12.70 16.68 -2.27
CA LYS A 140 13.44 17.59 -3.16
C LYS A 140 14.85 17.84 -2.65
N SER A 141 15.01 18.06 -1.34
CA SER A 141 16.33 18.22 -0.71
C SER A 141 17.19 16.96 -0.84
N LYS A 142 16.56 15.79 -0.76
CA LYS A 142 17.25 14.49 -0.74
C LYS A 142 17.60 13.97 -2.13
N TYR A 143 16.74 14.18 -3.12
CA TYR A 143 16.86 13.57 -4.45
C TYR A 143 17.08 14.57 -5.59
N GLY A 144 17.08 15.88 -5.28
CA GLY A 144 17.30 16.92 -6.28
C GLY A 144 16.11 17.16 -7.20
N THR A 145 16.36 17.86 -8.29
CA THR A 145 15.32 18.27 -9.29
C THR A 145 15.64 17.81 -10.71
N ASP A 146 16.72 17.05 -10.90
CA ASP A 146 17.08 16.55 -12.23
C ASP A 146 16.04 15.50 -12.67
N ASN A 147 15.23 15.86 -13.67
CA ASN A 147 14.10 15.07 -14.16
C ASN A 147 13.02 14.74 -13.07
N VAL A 148 12.92 15.54 -11.98
CA VAL A 148 11.92 15.35 -10.94
C VAL A 148 11.17 16.64 -10.67
N GLU A 149 9.85 16.59 -10.79
CA GLU A 149 8.92 17.66 -10.42
C GLU A 149 8.20 17.30 -9.11
N TYR A 150 8.17 18.25 -8.16
CA TYR A 150 7.48 18.10 -6.88
C TYR A 150 6.23 18.98 -6.87
N ILE A 151 5.07 18.37 -6.78
CA ILE A 151 3.78 18.98 -7.08
C ILE A 151 2.84 18.85 -5.86
N LEU A 152 2.36 19.98 -5.35
CA LEU A 152 1.33 19.96 -4.30
C LEU A 152 0.03 19.42 -4.88
N SER A 153 -0.55 18.44 -4.18
CA SER A 153 -1.75 17.72 -4.61
C SER A 153 -2.98 18.63 -4.59
N THR A 154 -3.54 18.86 -5.75
CA THR A 154 -4.87 19.45 -5.99
C THR A 154 -5.56 18.63 -7.08
N LYS A 155 -6.88 18.80 -7.24
CA LYS A 155 -7.60 18.15 -8.34
C LYS A 155 -6.98 18.50 -9.71
N ASP A 156 -6.66 19.76 -9.93
CA ASP A 156 -6.11 20.26 -11.19
C ASP A 156 -4.69 19.75 -11.43
N SER A 157 -3.82 19.77 -10.40
CA SER A 157 -2.45 19.30 -10.54
C SER A 157 -2.39 17.77 -10.78
N ILE A 158 -3.28 17.00 -10.16
CA ILE A 158 -3.43 15.56 -10.45
C ILE A 158 -3.88 15.37 -11.90
N GLN A 159 -4.92 16.09 -12.35
CA GLN A 159 -5.42 15.99 -13.73
C GLN A 159 -4.33 16.24 -14.77
N VAL A 160 -3.56 17.32 -14.61
CA VAL A 160 -2.45 17.65 -15.51
C VAL A 160 -1.40 16.53 -15.48
N SER A 161 -1.02 16.08 -14.29
CA SER A 161 0.01 15.05 -14.13
C SER A 161 -0.37 13.72 -14.79
N VAL A 162 -1.61 13.25 -14.58
CA VAL A 162 -2.05 11.95 -15.15
C VAL A 162 -2.20 12.01 -16.67
N ASN A 163 -2.59 13.16 -17.22
CA ASN A 163 -2.73 13.34 -18.68
C ASN A 163 -1.40 13.20 -19.43
N GLU A 164 -0.32 13.66 -18.81
CA GLU A 164 1.02 13.64 -19.41
C GLU A 164 1.75 12.32 -19.20
N SER A 165 1.22 11.45 -18.33
CA SER A 165 1.91 10.24 -17.87
C SER A 165 1.85 9.08 -18.86
N ASP A 166 2.92 8.27 -18.84
CA ASP A 166 2.94 6.92 -19.39
C ASP A 166 2.59 5.90 -18.29
N LEU A 167 3.07 6.14 -17.05
CA LEU A 167 2.80 5.31 -15.88
C LEU A 167 2.32 6.20 -14.73
N VAL A 168 1.20 5.84 -14.11
CA VAL A 168 0.69 6.47 -12.88
C VAL A 168 0.72 5.44 -11.75
N ILE A 169 1.35 5.77 -10.64
CA ILE A 169 1.40 4.93 -9.43
C ILE A 169 0.68 5.64 -8.30
N GLY A 170 -0.43 5.06 -7.84
CA GLY A 170 -1.18 5.53 -6.69
C GLY A 170 -0.73 4.82 -5.42
N SER A 171 -0.30 5.58 -4.41
CA SER A 171 0.21 5.07 -3.15
C SER A 171 -0.22 5.94 -1.95
N VAL A 172 -1.47 6.36 -1.98
CA VAL A 172 -2.06 7.17 -0.91
C VAL A 172 -2.51 6.26 0.23
N TYR A 173 -1.99 6.49 1.42
CA TYR A 173 -2.30 5.72 2.61
C TYR A 173 -2.83 6.61 3.72
N VAL A 174 -3.95 6.21 4.33
CA VAL A 174 -4.50 6.84 5.53
C VAL A 174 -4.64 5.76 6.61
N VAL A 175 -3.98 5.97 7.75
CA VAL A 175 -3.96 4.98 8.84
C VAL A 175 -5.36 4.66 9.31
N GLY A 176 -5.73 3.37 9.27
CA GLY A 176 -7.01 2.88 9.77
C GLY A 176 -8.25 3.36 8.99
N LYS A 177 -8.09 3.95 7.80
CA LYS A 177 -9.19 4.44 6.96
C LYS A 177 -9.07 3.94 5.53
N GLU A 178 -10.16 4.03 4.78
CA GLU A 178 -10.17 3.81 3.34
C GLU A 178 -9.33 4.88 2.62
N ALA A 179 -8.63 4.48 1.54
CA ALA A 179 -7.87 5.42 0.73
C ALA A 179 -8.80 6.41 -0.01
N PRO A 180 -8.49 7.73 0.00
CA PRO A 180 -9.28 8.70 -0.75
C PRO A 180 -9.14 8.48 -2.27
N LYS A 181 -10.22 8.67 -3.02
CA LYS A 181 -10.23 8.59 -4.48
C LYS A 181 -9.64 9.87 -5.07
N VAL A 182 -8.34 9.84 -5.39
CA VAL A 182 -7.60 11.02 -5.87
C VAL A 182 -7.60 11.16 -7.39
N VAL A 183 -7.74 10.05 -8.14
CA VAL A 183 -7.96 10.06 -9.59
C VAL A 183 -9.39 9.65 -9.87
N THR A 184 -10.19 10.56 -10.42
CA THR A 184 -11.62 10.31 -10.71
C THR A 184 -11.79 9.63 -12.08
N LYS A 185 -12.96 9.01 -12.29
CA LYS A 185 -13.29 8.37 -13.57
C LYS A 185 -13.26 9.37 -14.74
N ASP A 186 -13.68 10.59 -14.53
CA ASP A 186 -13.69 11.63 -15.55
C ASP A 186 -12.29 11.99 -16.03
N MET A 187 -11.29 11.92 -15.15
CA MET A 187 -9.89 12.19 -15.49
C MET A 187 -9.33 11.22 -16.53
N LEU A 188 -9.83 9.99 -16.58
CA LEU A 188 -9.36 8.97 -17.53
C LEU A 188 -9.67 9.35 -18.98
N SER A 189 -10.73 10.14 -19.22
CA SER A 189 -11.15 10.52 -20.57
C SER A 189 -10.12 11.38 -21.31
N SER A 190 -9.24 12.05 -20.59
CA SER A 190 -8.18 12.92 -21.14
C SER A 190 -6.79 12.27 -21.09
N MET A 191 -6.67 11.07 -20.52
CA MET A 191 -5.42 10.32 -20.51
C MET A 191 -5.16 9.64 -21.86
N ASN A 192 -3.90 9.41 -22.17
CA ASN A 192 -3.52 8.73 -23.41
C ASN A 192 -3.85 7.22 -23.35
N PRO A 193 -4.45 6.64 -24.41
CA PRO A 193 -4.69 5.20 -24.49
C PRO A 193 -3.42 4.36 -24.26
N GLY A 194 -3.55 3.29 -23.48
CA GLY A 194 -2.44 2.41 -23.10
C GLY A 194 -1.56 2.94 -21.98
N THR A 195 -1.88 4.09 -21.37
CA THR A 195 -1.30 4.49 -20.08
C THR A 195 -1.56 3.38 -19.05
N VAL A 196 -0.60 3.14 -18.16
CA VAL A 196 -0.74 2.15 -17.10
C VAL A 196 -0.95 2.87 -15.77
N MET A 197 -1.94 2.40 -15.01
CA MET A 197 -2.23 2.86 -13.65
C MET A 197 -2.04 1.69 -12.69
N VAL A 198 -1.15 1.86 -11.69
CA VAL A 198 -0.88 0.87 -10.65
C VAL A 198 -1.39 1.40 -9.32
N ASP A 199 -2.35 0.72 -8.71
CA ASP A 199 -2.91 1.11 -7.42
C ASP A 199 -2.31 0.28 -6.29
N VAL A 200 -1.33 0.86 -5.58
CA VAL A 200 -0.71 0.24 -4.41
C VAL A 200 -1.63 0.26 -3.19
N SER A 201 -2.61 1.16 -3.18
CA SER A 201 -3.58 1.35 -2.09
C SER A 201 -4.78 0.41 -2.18
N ILE A 202 -4.75 -0.55 -3.11
CA ILE A 202 -5.91 -1.41 -3.41
C ILE A 202 -6.42 -2.20 -2.19
N ASP A 203 -5.53 -2.65 -1.30
CA ASP A 203 -5.89 -3.35 -0.05
C ASP A 203 -6.72 -2.45 0.91
N GLN A 204 -6.76 -1.13 0.66
CA GLN A 204 -7.56 -0.14 1.39
C GLN A 204 -8.64 0.50 0.50
N GLY A 205 -9.20 -0.26 -0.41
CA GLY A 205 -10.24 0.21 -1.32
C GLY A 205 -9.73 0.92 -2.58
N GLY A 206 -8.41 1.13 -2.71
CA GLY A 206 -7.78 1.81 -3.84
C GLY A 206 -7.92 3.33 -3.82
N CYS A 207 -6.98 4.04 -4.42
CA CYS A 207 -6.97 5.50 -4.52
C CYS A 207 -7.42 6.05 -5.88
N PHE A 208 -7.76 5.19 -6.83
CA PHE A 208 -8.42 5.57 -8.07
C PHE A 208 -9.91 5.18 -8.01
N GLU A 209 -10.79 6.03 -8.49
CA GLU A 209 -12.24 5.77 -8.49
C GLU A 209 -12.60 4.51 -9.30
N THR A 210 -11.81 4.21 -10.33
CA THR A 210 -11.99 3.04 -11.21
C THR A 210 -11.28 1.78 -10.75
N SER A 211 -10.55 1.80 -9.63
CA SER A 211 -9.85 0.64 -9.10
C SER A 211 -10.80 -0.48 -8.71
N LYS A 212 -10.43 -1.70 -9.10
CA LYS A 212 -11.12 -2.94 -8.74
C LYS A 212 -10.05 -3.97 -8.36
N PRO A 213 -10.17 -4.69 -7.24
CA PRO A 213 -9.20 -5.71 -6.85
C PRO A 213 -8.98 -6.74 -7.96
N THR A 214 -7.72 -7.04 -8.22
CA THR A 214 -7.28 -8.09 -9.16
C THR A 214 -6.36 -9.08 -8.47
N THR A 215 -6.01 -10.16 -9.16
CA THR A 215 -5.15 -11.24 -8.63
C THR A 215 -3.86 -11.35 -9.44
N HIS A 216 -2.86 -12.06 -8.92
CA HIS A 216 -1.62 -12.32 -9.65
C HIS A 216 -1.85 -13.10 -10.95
N ASP A 217 -2.88 -13.96 -11.02
CA ASP A 217 -3.22 -14.75 -12.22
C ASP A 217 -3.93 -13.91 -13.30
N SER A 218 -4.67 -12.88 -12.87
CA SER A 218 -5.36 -11.93 -13.78
C SER A 218 -5.11 -10.50 -13.30
N PRO A 219 -3.88 -9.96 -13.53
CA PRO A 219 -3.40 -8.78 -12.80
C PRO A 219 -3.97 -7.46 -13.32
N THR A 220 -4.51 -7.42 -14.54
CA THR A 220 -4.94 -6.17 -15.16
C THR A 220 -6.31 -6.23 -15.78
N PHE A 221 -6.94 -5.07 -15.87
CA PHE A 221 -8.14 -4.84 -16.69
C PHE A 221 -8.02 -3.51 -17.44
N LEU A 222 -8.90 -3.30 -18.41
CA LEU A 222 -8.99 -2.04 -19.14
C LEU A 222 -10.23 -1.26 -18.69
N GLU A 223 -10.03 0.03 -18.44
CA GLU A 223 -11.12 1.02 -18.29
C GLU A 223 -10.74 2.25 -19.13
N ASN A 224 -11.60 2.67 -20.06
CA ASN A 224 -11.32 3.77 -21.02
C ASN A 224 -9.97 3.64 -21.75
N GLU A 225 -9.62 2.45 -22.20
CA GLU A 225 -8.34 2.12 -22.86
C GLU A 225 -7.09 2.34 -21.98
N ILE A 226 -7.27 2.56 -20.65
CA ILE A 226 -6.21 2.68 -19.66
C ILE A 226 -6.05 1.33 -18.96
N VAL A 227 -4.81 0.85 -18.87
CA VAL A 227 -4.48 -0.43 -18.22
C VAL A 227 -4.43 -0.21 -16.70
N HIS A 228 -5.27 -0.90 -15.96
CA HIS A 228 -5.28 -0.88 -14.50
C HIS A 228 -4.63 -2.15 -13.95
N TYR A 229 -3.65 -1.98 -13.08
CA TYR A 229 -3.04 -3.03 -12.27
C TYR A 229 -3.41 -2.77 -10.80
N CYS A 230 -4.26 -3.63 -10.24
CA CYS A 230 -4.83 -3.46 -8.90
C CYS A 230 -4.73 -4.79 -8.11
N VAL A 231 -3.58 -5.47 -8.22
CA VAL A 231 -3.37 -6.75 -7.54
C VAL A 231 -3.28 -6.53 -6.04
N THR A 232 -4.16 -7.20 -5.31
CA THR A 232 -4.09 -7.25 -3.84
C THR A 232 -2.85 -8.03 -3.39
N ASN A 233 -2.25 -7.60 -2.28
CA ASN A 233 -1.04 -8.24 -1.76
C ASN A 233 0.11 -8.32 -2.80
N MET A 234 0.45 -7.20 -3.40
CA MET A 234 1.57 -7.11 -4.36
C MET A 234 2.86 -7.79 -3.87
N PRO A 235 3.27 -7.69 -2.57
CA PRO A 235 4.45 -8.37 -2.06
C PRO A 235 4.42 -9.90 -2.19
N GLY A 236 3.24 -10.49 -2.36
CA GLY A 236 3.08 -11.94 -2.63
C GLY A 236 3.73 -12.41 -3.93
N ALA A 237 4.02 -11.50 -4.87
CA ALA A 237 4.79 -11.82 -6.09
C ALA A 237 6.26 -12.15 -5.82
N VAL A 238 6.80 -11.75 -4.66
CA VAL A 238 8.20 -11.97 -4.25
C VAL A 238 8.26 -12.59 -2.84
N PRO A 239 7.70 -13.79 -2.65
CA PRO A 239 7.45 -14.34 -1.33
C PRO A 239 8.72 -14.56 -0.50
N LEU A 240 9.84 -14.90 -1.10
CA LEU A 240 11.12 -15.04 -0.41
C LEU A 240 11.56 -13.71 0.22
N THR A 241 11.62 -12.66 -0.59
CA THR A 241 11.98 -11.31 -0.12
C THR A 241 11.00 -10.79 0.93
N ALA A 242 9.69 -10.99 0.71
CA ALA A 242 8.67 -10.56 1.64
C ALA A 242 8.77 -11.26 3.00
N THR A 243 9.00 -12.59 3.01
CA THR A 243 9.16 -13.37 4.23
C THR A 243 10.42 -12.96 5.01
N GLU A 244 11.55 -12.82 4.35
CA GLU A 244 12.79 -12.37 4.98
C GLU A 244 12.65 -10.98 5.60
N ALA A 245 12.05 -10.04 4.86
CA ALA A 245 11.83 -8.68 5.33
C ALA A 245 10.87 -8.61 6.53
N LEU A 246 9.74 -9.36 6.48
CA LEU A 246 8.77 -9.38 7.56
C LEU A 246 9.34 -10.06 8.82
N ASN A 247 9.99 -11.22 8.69
CA ASN A 247 10.58 -11.93 9.81
C ASN A 247 11.60 -11.07 10.56
N LYS A 248 12.42 -10.32 9.82
CA LYS A 248 13.44 -9.44 10.40
C LYS A 248 12.86 -8.40 11.37
N VAL A 249 11.67 -7.89 11.08
CA VAL A 249 11.03 -6.85 11.90
C VAL A 249 10.02 -7.40 12.91
N SER A 250 9.37 -8.54 12.62
CA SER A 250 8.32 -9.09 13.48
C SER A 250 8.84 -9.99 14.62
N LEU A 251 10.01 -10.62 14.46
CA LEU A 251 10.54 -11.61 15.40
C LEU A 251 10.65 -11.08 16.83
N SER A 252 11.13 -9.87 17.03
CA SER A 252 11.26 -9.28 18.36
C SER A 252 9.92 -9.11 19.08
N TYR A 253 8.88 -8.73 18.35
CA TYR A 253 7.52 -8.60 18.88
C TYR A 253 6.93 -9.97 19.22
N VAL A 254 7.12 -10.98 18.37
CA VAL A 254 6.67 -12.35 18.63
C VAL A 254 7.33 -12.89 19.89
N VAL A 255 8.64 -12.72 20.05
CA VAL A 255 9.40 -13.17 21.23
C VAL A 255 8.95 -12.42 22.48
N ASN A 256 8.70 -11.12 22.39
CA ASN A 256 8.18 -10.33 23.51
C ASN A 256 6.81 -10.82 23.96
N LEU A 257 5.87 -10.98 23.04
CA LEU A 257 4.51 -11.49 23.32
C LEU A 257 4.55 -12.91 23.92
N ALA A 258 5.41 -13.79 23.41
CA ALA A 258 5.54 -15.17 23.88
C ALA A 258 6.15 -15.27 25.29
N ASN A 259 7.18 -14.47 25.59
CA ASN A 259 7.90 -14.56 26.87
C ASN A 259 7.17 -13.84 28.03
N ASN A 260 6.55 -12.71 27.75
CA ASN A 260 5.95 -11.87 28.78
C ASN A 260 4.43 -12.07 28.92
N GLY A 261 3.82 -12.79 27.99
CA GLY A 261 2.37 -12.88 27.85
C GLY A 261 1.78 -11.61 27.23
N ILE A 262 0.61 -11.75 26.63
CA ILE A 262 -0.02 -10.69 25.83
C ILE A 262 -0.25 -9.42 26.65
N GLN A 263 -0.87 -9.54 27.82
CA GLN A 263 -1.23 -8.37 28.65
C GLN A 263 0.02 -7.59 29.07
N ASN A 264 1.03 -8.26 29.62
CA ASN A 264 2.24 -7.56 30.08
C ASN A 264 3.04 -6.95 28.92
N ALA A 265 3.07 -7.61 27.76
CA ALA A 265 3.74 -7.06 26.57
C ALA A 265 3.04 -5.77 26.09
N LEU A 266 1.70 -5.77 26.04
CA LEU A 266 0.93 -4.59 25.66
C LEU A 266 1.00 -3.46 26.70
N ASP A 267 1.05 -3.78 28.00
CA ASP A 267 1.14 -2.77 29.05
C ASP A 267 2.51 -2.10 29.12
N SER A 268 3.56 -2.84 28.76
CA SER A 268 4.94 -2.33 28.78
C SER A 268 5.38 -1.61 27.51
N ASP A 269 4.64 -1.75 26.42
CA ASP A 269 4.96 -1.17 25.11
C ASP A 269 3.71 -0.53 24.49
N GLU A 270 3.62 0.80 24.58
CA GLU A 270 2.50 1.57 24.01
C GLU A 270 2.43 1.46 22.49
N HIS A 271 3.56 1.28 21.83
CA HIS A 271 3.63 1.17 20.38
C HIS A 271 3.10 -0.19 19.89
N LEU A 272 3.42 -1.27 20.61
CA LEU A 272 2.82 -2.58 20.37
C LEU A 272 1.33 -2.57 20.72
N ARG A 273 0.93 -1.86 21.80
CA ARG A 273 -0.48 -1.71 22.20
C ARG A 273 -1.31 -1.02 21.12
N ASN A 274 -0.75 -0.10 20.34
CA ASN A 274 -1.42 0.49 19.19
C ASN A 274 -1.78 -0.56 18.13
N GLY A 275 -1.11 -1.71 18.13
CA GLY A 275 -1.47 -2.88 17.32
C GLY A 275 -2.76 -3.59 17.77
N LEU A 276 -3.24 -3.38 19.00
CA LEU A 276 -4.43 -4.06 19.49
C LEU A 276 -5.69 -3.53 18.81
N ASN A 277 -6.29 -4.33 17.96
CA ASN A 277 -7.48 -3.97 17.18
C ASN A 277 -8.76 -4.62 17.71
N ILE A 278 -8.69 -5.88 18.15
CA ILE A 278 -9.83 -6.64 18.68
C ILE A 278 -9.51 -7.13 20.09
N LEU A 279 -10.42 -6.91 21.02
CA LEU A 279 -10.36 -7.42 22.39
C LEU A 279 -11.78 -7.68 22.89
N ASP A 280 -12.00 -8.83 23.54
CA ASP A 280 -13.28 -9.21 24.14
C ASP A 280 -14.48 -9.06 23.18
N GLY A 281 -14.34 -9.51 21.92
CA GLY A 281 -15.39 -9.42 20.92
C GLY A 281 -15.74 -7.99 20.50
N ARG A 282 -14.80 -7.05 20.58
CA ARG A 282 -15.02 -5.64 20.23
C ARG A 282 -13.83 -5.04 19.49
N ILE A 283 -14.09 -4.10 18.59
CA ILE A 283 -13.04 -3.25 18.03
C ILE A 283 -12.62 -2.23 19.09
N VAL A 284 -11.33 -2.21 19.41
CA VAL A 284 -10.75 -1.28 20.40
C VAL A 284 -9.84 -0.22 19.78
N HIS A 285 -9.33 -0.44 18.55
CA HIS A 285 -8.50 0.54 17.86
C HIS A 285 -9.36 1.71 17.34
N PRO A 286 -9.07 2.98 17.71
CA PRO A 286 -9.95 4.13 17.40
C PRO A 286 -10.18 4.32 15.90
N GLY A 287 -9.11 4.29 15.08
CA GLY A 287 -9.23 4.51 13.64
C GLY A 287 -10.01 3.40 12.92
N VAL A 288 -9.88 2.14 13.36
CA VAL A 288 -10.66 1.02 12.81
C VAL A 288 -12.12 1.15 13.20
N LYS A 289 -12.40 1.55 14.44
CA LYS A 289 -13.77 1.78 14.92
C LYS A 289 -14.48 2.88 14.11
N GLU A 290 -13.81 4.02 13.90
CA GLU A 290 -14.34 5.13 13.08
C GLU A 290 -14.61 4.70 11.62
N ALA A 291 -13.78 3.80 11.07
CA ALA A 291 -13.95 3.33 9.69
C ALA A 291 -15.11 2.33 9.51
N LEU A 292 -15.51 1.67 10.60
CA LEU A 292 -16.59 0.65 10.59
C LEU A 292 -17.95 1.19 11.03
N GLU A 293 -18.00 2.37 11.63
CA GLU A 293 -19.24 3.11 11.99
C GLU A 293 -19.77 3.90 10.80
#